data_be1872e45165595b7a297b3b55789b9a
#
_entry.id   be1872e45165595b7a297b3b55789b9a
#
_cell.length_a   1.000
_cell.length_b   1.000
_cell.length_c   1.000
_cell.angle_alpha   90.00
_cell.angle_beta   90.00
_cell.angle_gamma   90.00
#
_symmetry.space_group_name_H-M   'P 1'
#
loop_
_entity.id
_entity.type
_entity.pdbx_description
1 polymer ?
#
loop_
_entity_poly.entity_id
_entity_poly.type
_entity_poly.pdbx_seq_one_letter_code
_entity_poly.pdbx_strand_id
1 'polypeptide(L)'
;IEIYTNAIIMPSEELICLFKKYNVIVRFSDYSKTIPGRQKIKELIGVLEKEDIRYERCVWDTWYDIGFPQQTNGLATEQEFIEHYNKCITKLCAVEYRKKLYFCSLCASAVIAGYCTEEQEDYFDLTQYSEARKSQFVEFNAGYCDKGYLSYCKRCNGYQNINDKCVPVAKQLR
;
A
#
# COMPACT_ATOMS: atom_id res chain seq x y z
N ILE A 1 4.46 -7.20 -14.91
CA ILE A 1 4.94 -7.10 -13.51
C ILE A 1 5.33 -5.65 -13.27
N GLU A 2 4.95 -5.10 -12.10
CA GLU A 2 5.36 -3.78 -11.66
C GLU A 2 6.18 -3.89 -10.38
N ILE A 3 7.25 -3.08 -10.29
CA ILE A 3 8.09 -2.98 -9.11
C ILE A 3 8.11 -1.53 -8.65
N TYR A 4 7.89 -1.32 -7.36
CA TYR A 4 7.94 0.00 -6.74
C TYR A 4 9.22 0.16 -5.93
N THR A 5 9.91 1.29 -6.11
CA THR A 5 11.15 1.61 -5.38
C THR A 5 11.21 3.09 -5.00
N ASN A 6 11.98 3.40 -3.96
CA ASN A 6 12.30 4.78 -3.58
C ASN A 6 13.61 5.28 -4.22
N ALA A 7 14.21 4.53 -5.14
CA ALA A 7 15.44 4.87 -5.85
C ALA A 7 16.65 5.23 -4.96
N ILE A 8 16.73 4.71 -3.74
CA ILE A 8 17.89 4.87 -2.85
C ILE A 8 18.96 3.83 -3.16
N ILE A 9 18.52 2.60 -3.46
CA ILE A 9 19.41 1.49 -3.81
C ILE A 9 19.28 1.23 -5.30
N MET A 10 20.41 1.14 -5.99
CA MET A 10 20.45 0.79 -7.40
C MET A 10 20.24 -0.72 -7.58
N PRO A 11 19.47 -1.15 -8.59
CA PRO A 11 19.35 -2.56 -8.93
C PRO A 11 20.71 -3.11 -9.39
N SER A 12 20.98 -4.38 -9.06
CA SER A 12 22.15 -5.09 -9.58
C SER A 12 21.98 -5.39 -11.09
N GLU A 13 23.08 -5.69 -11.77
CA GLU A 13 23.05 -6.10 -13.18
C GLU A 13 22.17 -7.34 -13.40
N GLU A 14 22.24 -8.30 -12.47
CA GLU A 14 21.39 -9.49 -12.49
C GLU A 14 19.90 -9.12 -12.44
N LEU A 15 19.54 -8.20 -11.55
CA LEU A 15 18.15 -7.74 -11.41
C LEU A 15 17.68 -6.96 -12.65
N ILE A 16 18.56 -6.19 -13.29
CA ILE A 16 18.30 -5.51 -14.56
C ILE A 16 18.00 -6.54 -15.67
N CYS A 17 18.79 -7.60 -15.75
CA CYS A 17 18.53 -8.70 -16.70
C CYS A 17 17.16 -9.34 -16.48
N LEU A 18 16.75 -9.53 -15.22
CA LEU A 18 15.43 -10.05 -14.89
C LEU A 18 14.32 -9.06 -15.27
N PHE A 19 14.51 -7.76 -15.07
CA PHE A 19 13.54 -6.75 -15.50
C PHE A 19 13.27 -6.81 -16.99
N LYS A 20 14.32 -6.93 -17.80
CA LYS A 20 14.19 -7.12 -19.25
C LYS A 20 13.48 -8.41 -19.59
N LYS A 21 13.93 -9.54 -19.04
CA LYS A 21 13.39 -10.87 -19.31
C LYS A 21 11.88 -10.96 -19.04
N TYR A 22 11.40 -10.31 -17.98
CA TYR A 22 10.01 -10.38 -17.54
C TYR A 22 9.17 -9.15 -17.89
N ASN A 23 9.73 -8.25 -18.71
CA ASN A 23 9.06 -7.02 -19.12
C ASN A 23 8.49 -6.24 -17.92
N VAL A 24 9.35 -5.98 -16.94
CA VAL A 24 8.99 -5.28 -15.69
C VAL A 24 8.84 -3.78 -15.97
N ILE A 25 7.86 -3.17 -15.34
CA ILE A 25 7.71 -1.71 -15.25
C ILE A 25 8.27 -1.27 -13.90
N VAL A 26 9.25 -0.37 -13.90
CA VAL A 26 9.82 0.17 -12.67
C VAL A 26 9.13 1.49 -12.32
N ARG A 27 8.34 1.49 -11.24
CA ARG A 27 7.75 2.72 -10.70
C ARG A 27 8.58 3.21 -9.54
N PHE A 28 9.03 4.45 -9.58
CA PHE A 28 9.79 5.00 -8.47
C PHE A 28 9.22 6.30 -7.93
N SER A 29 9.20 6.36 -6.59
CA SER A 29 8.75 7.53 -5.85
C SER A 29 9.89 8.54 -5.76
N ASP A 30 9.69 9.71 -6.33
CA ASP A 30 10.64 10.80 -6.28
C ASP A 30 10.32 11.75 -5.12
N TYR A 31 11.19 11.75 -4.13
CA TYR A 31 11.13 12.61 -2.95
C TYR A 31 12.25 13.67 -2.97
N SER A 32 12.87 13.90 -4.12
CA SER A 32 14.08 14.74 -4.21
C SER A 32 13.90 16.18 -3.73
N LYS A 33 12.67 16.70 -3.79
CA LYS A 33 12.33 18.01 -3.25
C LYS A 33 12.39 18.06 -1.72
N THR A 34 12.02 16.97 -1.05
CA THR A 34 11.90 16.90 0.42
C THR A 34 13.15 16.33 1.08
N ILE A 35 13.81 15.37 0.42
CA ILE A 35 15.02 14.71 0.90
C ILE A 35 16.13 14.74 -0.16
N PRO A 36 16.67 15.93 -0.44
CA PRO A 36 17.65 16.12 -1.51
C PRO A 36 18.92 15.29 -1.26
N GLY A 37 19.50 14.77 -2.35
CA GLY A 37 20.79 14.07 -2.33
C GLY A 37 20.77 12.63 -1.83
N ARG A 38 19.62 12.10 -1.42
CA ARG A 38 19.52 10.69 -0.98
C ARG A 38 19.16 9.71 -2.09
N GLN A 39 18.42 10.16 -3.07
CA GLN A 39 17.92 9.30 -4.14
C GLN A 39 18.85 9.34 -5.35
N LYS A 40 19.06 8.20 -5.95
CA LYS A 40 19.86 8.01 -7.16
C LYS A 40 19.01 8.06 -8.42
N ILE A 41 18.04 8.99 -8.47
CA ILE A 41 17.03 9.05 -9.53
C ILE A 41 17.63 9.19 -10.92
N LYS A 42 18.61 10.10 -11.08
CA LYS A 42 19.28 10.31 -12.39
C LYS A 42 20.05 9.07 -12.84
N GLU A 43 20.75 8.42 -11.90
CA GLU A 43 21.47 7.19 -12.16
C GLU A 43 20.52 6.06 -12.56
N LEU A 44 19.40 5.90 -11.82
CA LEU A 44 18.38 4.90 -12.10
C LEU A 44 17.77 5.11 -13.48
N ILE A 45 17.34 6.33 -13.80
CA ILE A 45 16.79 6.65 -15.13
C ILE A 45 17.79 6.31 -16.23
N GLY A 46 19.05 6.73 -16.09
CA GLY A 46 20.09 6.44 -17.09
C GLY A 46 20.30 4.94 -17.32
N VAL A 47 20.22 4.12 -16.27
CA VAL A 47 20.30 2.65 -16.39
C VAL A 47 19.06 2.10 -17.08
N LEU A 48 17.85 2.52 -16.68
CA LEU A 48 16.60 2.01 -17.26
C LEU A 48 16.47 2.38 -18.75
N GLU A 49 16.84 3.61 -19.13
CA GLU A 49 16.84 4.06 -20.53
C GLU A 49 17.87 3.30 -21.37
N LYS A 50 19.10 3.17 -20.88
CA LYS A 50 20.16 2.40 -21.55
C LYS A 50 19.73 0.96 -21.83
N GLU A 51 19.02 0.36 -20.93
CA GLU A 51 18.60 -1.05 -20.99
C GLU A 51 17.19 -1.25 -21.58
N ASP A 52 16.56 -0.18 -22.09
CA ASP A 52 15.20 -0.19 -22.66
C ASP A 52 14.15 -0.79 -21.72
N ILE A 53 14.23 -0.42 -20.42
CA ILE A 53 13.28 -0.84 -19.40
C ILE A 53 12.27 0.27 -19.16
N ARG A 54 10.99 -0.07 -19.25
CA ARG A 54 9.91 0.87 -19.00
C ARG A 54 9.90 1.34 -17.55
N TYR A 55 9.70 2.64 -17.35
CA TYR A 55 9.58 3.19 -16.00
C TYR A 55 8.53 4.30 -15.90
N GLU A 56 8.13 4.58 -14.68
CA GLU A 56 7.24 5.69 -14.33
C GLU A 56 7.78 6.40 -13.09
N ARG A 57 7.90 7.73 -13.18
CA ARG A 57 8.34 8.60 -12.08
C ARG A 57 7.13 9.23 -11.40
N CYS A 58 6.95 8.93 -10.11
CA CYS A 58 5.91 9.51 -9.26
C CYS A 58 6.53 10.53 -8.32
N VAL A 59 6.24 11.81 -8.52
CA VAL A 59 6.77 12.89 -7.65
C VAL A 59 5.83 13.08 -6.46
N TRP A 60 6.39 13.02 -5.24
CA TRP A 60 5.64 13.19 -4.01
C TRP A 60 6.27 14.25 -3.12
N ASP A 61 5.49 15.25 -2.74
CA ASP A 61 5.89 16.31 -1.82
C ASP A 61 5.30 16.09 -0.42
N THR A 62 4.13 15.44 -0.36
CA THR A 62 3.39 15.14 0.86
C THR A 62 2.81 13.74 0.81
N TRP A 63 2.48 13.19 1.99
CA TRP A 63 1.69 11.97 2.16
C TRP A 63 0.39 12.31 2.88
N TYR A 64 -0.63 11.49 2.66
CA TYR A 64 -1.83 11.56 3.49
C TYR A 64 -1.51 11.12 4.92
N ASP A 65 -2.02 11.87 5.88
CA ASP A 65 -1.98 11.47 7.29
C ASP A 65 -3.05 10.40 7.52
N ILE A 66 -2.65 9.15 7.44
CA ILE A 66 -3.55 8.00 7.65
C ILE A 66 -3.83 7.73 9.13
N GLY A 67 -3.29 8.54 10.05
CA GLY A 67 -3.60 8.49 11.47
C GLY A 67 -2.71 7.55 12.31
N PHE A 68 -1.56 7.09 11.80
CA PHE A 68 -0.61 6.34 12.63
C PHE A 68 0.10 7.26 13.65
N PRO A 69 0.27 6.85 14.88
CA PRO A 69 -0.24 5.69 15.62
C PRO A 69 -1.50 6.00 16.46
N GLN A 70 -2.36 6.89 16.00
CA GLN A 70 -3.55 7.33 16.76
C GLN A 70 -4.47 6.16 17.15
N GLN A 71 -5.21 6.34 18.25
CA GLN A 71 -6.11 5.32 18.77
C GLN A 71 -7.53 5.42 18.20
N THR A 72 -7.91 6.58 17.68
CA THR A 72 -9.23 6.84 17.09
C THR A 72 -9.13 7.94 16.04
N ASN A 73 -9.98 7.87 15.02
CA ASN A 73 -10.16 8.92 14.03
C ASN A 73 -11.31 9.89 14.32
N GLY A 74 -11.97 9.72 15.50
CA GLY A 74 -13.07 10.57 15.94
C GLY A 74 -14.46 10.09 15.51
N LEU A 75 -14.56 9.05 14.67
CA LEU A 75 -15.84 8.40 14.35
C LEU A 75 -16.30 7.55 15.54
N ALA A 76 -17.63 7.44 15.77
CA ALA A 76 -18.17 6.83 16.96
C ALA A 76 -19.18 5.70 16.68
N THR A 77 -19.83 5.69 15.53
CA THR A 77 -20.90 4.76 15.20
C THR A 77 -20.50 3.79 14.09
N GLU A 78 -21.13 2.63 14.08
CA GLU A 78 -20.95 1.65 13.00
C GLU A 78 -21.29 2.22 11.63
N GLN A 79 -22.36 3.01 11.55
CA GLN A 79 -22.78 3.64 10.30
C GLN A 79 -21.69 4.58 9.77
N GLU A 80 -21.05 5.38 10.63
CA GLU A 80 -19.94 6.25 10.24
C GLU A 80 -18.73 5.44 9.75
N PHE A 81 -18.41 4.31 10.39
CA PHE A 81 -17.32 3.43 9.90
C PHE A 81 -17.63 2.80 8.55
N ILE A 82 -18.87 2.35 8.33
CA ILE A 82 -19.33 1.81 7.04
C ILE A 82 -19.23 2.88 5.95
N GLU A 83 -19.70 4.08 6.21
CA GLU A 83 -19.60 5.19 5.25
C GLU A 83 -18.15 5.58 4.94
N HIS A 84 -17.32 5.66 6.00
CA HIS A 84 -15.89 5.92 5.86
C HIS A 84 -15.21 4.86 4.98
N TYR A 85 -15.48 3.59 5.25
CA TYR A 85 -14.97 2.48 4.48
C TYR A 85 -15.45 2.53 3.01
N ASN A 86 -16.74 2.75 2.78
CA ASN A 86 -17.31 2.76 1.43
C ASN A 86 -16.74 3.88 0.55
N LYS A 87 -16.40 5.02 1.13
CA LYS A 87 -15.81 6.18 0.43
C LYS A 87 -14.29 6.04 0.22
N CYS A 88 -13.63 5.15 0.98
CA CYS A 88 -12.18 4.97 0.92
C CYS A 88 -11.77 4.16 -0.30
N ILE A 89 -10.73 4.60 -1.02
CA ILE A 89 -10.24 3.91 -2.21
C ILE A 89 -9.16 2.85 -1.92
N THR A 90 -8.55 2.82 -0.72
CA THR A 90 -7.49 1.85 -0.39
C THR A 90 -7.98 0.41 -0.31
N LYS A 91 -9.29 0.19 -0.23
CA LYS A 91 -9.87 -1.15 -0.35
C LYS A 91 -9.61 -1.84 -1.70
N LEU A 92 -9.02 -1.11 -2.64
CA LEU A 92 -8.59 -1.68 -3.93
C LEU A 92 -7.11 -2.09 -3.94
N CYS A 93 -6.40 -1.89 -2.81
CA CYS A 93 -4.97 -2.20 -2.67
C CYS A 93 -4.78 -3.44 -1.80
N ALA A 94 -5.12 -4.61 -2.35
CA ALA A 94 -4.91 -5.89 -1.67
C ALA A 94 -3.42 -6.20 -1.48
N VAL A 95 -3.08 -6.85 -0.37
CA VAL A 95 -1.72 -7.31 -0.07
C VAL A 95 -1.76 -8.70 0.57
N GLU A 96 -0.87 -9.57 0.14
CA GLU A 96 -0.64 -10.87 0.78
C GLU A 96 0.47 -10.75 1.81
N TYR A 97 0.24 -11.26 3.02
CA TYR A 97 1.24 -11.41 4.05
C TYR A 97 1.01 -12.68 4.85
N ARG A 98 2.01 -13.57 4.89
CA ARG A 98 1.96 -14.84 5.62
C ARG A 98 0.73 -15.70 5.31
N LYS A 99 0.40 -15.87 4.04
CA LYS A 99 -0.77 -16.60 3.55
C LYS A 99 -2.12 -16.01 3.95
N LYS A 100 -2.14 -14.75 4.32
CA LYS A 100 -3.34 -13.97 4.59
C LYS A 100 -3.46 -12.90 3.52
N LEU A 101 -4.60 -12.81 2.87
CA LEU A 101 -4.91 -11.75 1.94
C LEU A 101 -5.65 -10.65 2.69
N TYR A 102 -5.08 -9.47 2.76
CA TYR A 102 -5.74 -8.25 3.22
C TYR A 102 -6.13 -7.42 2.00
N PHE A 103 -7.35 -6.96 1.91
CA PHE A 103 -7.72 -6.10 0.79
C PHE A 103 -7.46 -4.60 1.05
N CYS A 104 -6.95 -4.25 2.23
CA CYS A 104 -6.45 -2.92 2.55
C CYS A 104 -5.00 -2.99 3.03
N SER A 105 -4.09 -2.44 2.25
CA SER A 105 -2.66 -2.41 2.58
C SER A 105 -2.33 -1.62 3.85
N LEU A 106 -3.15 -0.62 4.20
CA LEU A 106 -2.97 0.17 5.43
C LEU A 106 -3.34 -0.66 6.67
N CYS A 107 -4.42 -1.47 6.60
CA CYS A 107 -4.77 -2.40 7.65
C CYS A 107 -3.66 -3.43 7.87
N ALA A 108 -3.18 -4.08 6.81
CA ALA A 108 -2.06 -5.01 6.88
C ALA A 108 -0.82 -4.37 7.52
N SER A 109 -0.45 -3.17 7.08
CA SER A 109 0.70 -2.44 7.61
C SER A 109 0.54 -2.12 9.10
N ALA A 110 -0.66 -1.74 9.54
CA ALA A 110 -0.95 -1.44 10.94
C ALA A 110 -0.84 -2.69 11.82
N VAL A 111 -1.34 -3.84 11.35
CA VAL A 111 -1.21 -5.14 12.03
C VAL A 111 0.25 -5.57 12.11
N ILE A 112 0.98 -5.54 10.98
CA ILE A 112 2.39 -5.92 10.91
C ILE A 112 3.25 -5.06 11.83
N ALA A 113 2.96 -3.76 11.92
CA ALA A 113 3.67 -2.83 12.79
C ALA A 113 3.23 -2.89 14.26
N GLY A 114 2.23 -3.70 14.61
CA GLY A 114 1.72 -3.84 15.98
C GLY A 114 0.87 -2.66 16.47
N TYR A 115 0.35 -1.82 15.57
CA TYR A 115 -0.50 -0.69 15.94
C TYR A 115 -1.96 -1.08 16.17
N CYS A 116 -2.40 -2.21 15.65
CA CYS A 116 -3.70 -2.77 15.95
C CYS A 116 -3.65 -4.29 16.04
N THR A 117 -4.61 -4.85 16.78
CA THR A 117 -4.82 -6.30 16.82
C THR A 117 -5.43 -6.76 15.50
N GLU A 118 -4.98 -7.90 15.01
CA GLU A 118 -5.55 -8.54 13.85
C GLU A 118 -6.90 -9.17 14.21
N GLU A 119 -7.92 -8.84 13.45
CA GLU A 119 -9.25 -9.46 13.57
C GLU A 119 -9.45 -10.45 12.43
N GLN A 120 -10.22 -11.51 12.66
CA GLN A 120 -10.47 -12.56 11.67
C GLN A 120 -11.12 -12.03 10.38
N GLU A 121 -11.91 -10.97 10.50
CA GLU A 121 -12.63 -10.35 9.37
C GLU A 121 -11.75 -9.41 8.53
N ASP A 122 -10.55 -9.07 9.02
CA ASP A 122 -9.64 -8.15 8.32
C ASP A 122 -8.86 -8.82 7.18
N TYR A 123 -8.88 -10.16 7.10
CA TYR A 123 -8.17 -10.92 6.09
C TYR A 123 -8.90 -12.20 5.65
N PHE A 124 -8.56 -12.67 4.47
CA PHE A 124 -8.91 -14.01 4.01
C PHE A 124 -7.71 -14.94 4.18
N ASP A 125 -7.88 -16.04 4.93
CA ASP A 125 -6.85 -17.06 5.10
C ASP A 125 -6.74 -17.92 3.84
N LEU A 126 -5.67 -17.72 3.08
CA LEU A 126 -5.42 -18.43 1.83
C LEU A 126 -5.18 -19.93 2.03
N THR A 127 -4.83 -20.38 3.24
CA THR A 127 -4.71 -21.83 3.54
C THR A 127 -6.07 -22.53 3.58
N GLN A 128 -7.13 -21.76 3.76
CA GLN A 128 -8.51 -22.27 3.79
C GLN A 128 -9.22 -22.11 2.44
N TYR A 129 -8.51 -21.70 1.39
CA TYR A 129 -9.09 -21.61 0.08
C TYR A 129 -9.48 -23.01 -0.44
N SER A 130 -10.67 -23.09 -1.02
CA SER A 130 -11.16 -24.23 -1.78
C SER A 130 -12.15 -23.75 -2.84
N GLU A 131 -12.47 -24.56 -3.84
CA GLU A 131 -13.47 -24.18 -4.84
C GLU A 131 -14.84 -23.89 -4.21
N ALA A 132 -15.20 -24.56 -3.11
CA ALA A 132 -16.43 -24.27 -2.37
C ALA A 132 -16.43 -22.89 -1.71
N ARG A 133 -15.25 -22.31 -1.43
CA ARG A 133 -15.09 -20.98 -0.83
C ARG A 133 -14.71 -19.90 -1.85
N LYS A 134 -14.73 -20.23 -3.12
CA LYS A 134 -14.35 -19.30 -4.20
C LYS A 134 -15.16 -18.00 -4.20
N SER A 135 -16.48 -18.08 -4.00
CA SER A 135 -17.32 -16.88 -3.93
C SER A 135 -16.91 -15.97 -2.78
N GLN A 136 -16.68 -16.52 -1.58
CA GLN A 136 -16.20 -15.77 -0.44
C GLN A 136 -14.85 -15.08 -0.69
N PHE A 137 -13.92 -15.79 -1.36
CA PHE A 137 -12.63 -15.24 -1.74
C PHE A 137 -12.80 -14.06 -2.72
N VAL A 138 -13.65 -14.23 -3.75
CA VAL A 138 -13.91 -13.17 -4.75
C VAL A 138 -14.56 -11.96 -4.10
N GLU A 139 -15.57 -12.15 -3.26
CA GLU A 139 -16.24 -11.09 -2.53
C GLU A 139 -15.26 -10.33 -1.61
N PHE A 140 -14.48 -11.08 -0.84
CA PHE A 140 -13.45 -10.49 0.02
C PHE A 140 -12.43 -9.69 -0.80
N ASN A 141 -11.90 -10.25 -1.90
CA ASN A 141 -10.95 -9.55 -2.76
C ASN A 141 -11.56 -8.32 -3.46
N ALA A 142 -12.87 -8.28 -3.63
CA ALA A 142 -13.61 -7.11 -4.11
C ALA A 142 -13.89 -6.07 -3.01
N GLY A 143 -13.43 -6.31 -1.78
CA GLY A 143 -13.59 -5.40 -0.66
C GLY A 143 -14.89 -5.58 0.14
N TYR A 144 -15.55 -6.73 0.02
CA TYR A 144 -16.73 -7.03 0.83
C TYR A 144 -16.33 -7.75 2.11
N CYS A 145 -16.85 -7.28 3.23
CA CYS A 145 -16.76 -7.96 4.53
C CYS A 145 -18.11 -7.82 5.26
N ASP A 146 -18.46 -8.82 6.07
CA ASP A 146 -19.76 -8.90 6.73
C ASP A 146 -20.07 -7.69 7.61
N LYS A 147 -19.04 -7.16 8.28
CA LYS A 147 -19.14 -5.98 9.14
C LYS A 147 -19.28 -4.67 8.37
N GLY A 148 -18.93 -4.66 7.07
CA GLY A 148 -18.95 -3.47 6.22
C GLY A 148 -17.78 -2.49 6.42
N TYR A 149 -16.81 -2.81 7.30
CA TYR A 149 -15.58 -2.05 7.51
C TYR A 149 -14.51 -2.91 8.19
N LEU A 150 -13.24 -2.51 8.08
CA LEU A 150 -12.14 -3.19 8.77
C LEU A 150 -11.90 -2.63 10.16
N SER A 151 -11.30 -3.43 11.05
CA SER A 151 -10.99 -3.02 12.42
C SER A 151 -10.13 -1.75 12.45
N TYR A 152 -9.19 -1.63 11.51
CA TYR A 152 -8.34 -0.45 11.39
C TYR A 152 -9.10 0.83 10.95
N CYS A 153 -10.27 0.72 10.31
CA CYS A 153 -11.08 1.89 9.94
C CYS A 153 -11.47 2.77 11.14
N LYS A 154 -11.52 2.22 12.33
CA LYS A 154 -11.78 2.95 13.59
C LYS A 154 -10.66 3.93 13.98
N ARG A 155 -9.47 3.76 13.40
CA ARG A 155 -8.26 4.55 13.70
C ARG A 155 -7.75 5.34 12.51
N CYS A 156 -8.06 4.87 11.31
CA CYS A 156 -7.55 5.41 10.07
C CYS A 156 -8.31 6.66 9.66
N ASN A 157 -7.60 7.72 9.29
CA ASN A 157 -8.22 8.91 8.69
C ASN A 157 -8.76 8.66 7.27
N GLY A 158 -8.49 7.46 6.70
CA GLY A 158 -8.81 7.14 5.33
C GLY A 158 -7.78 7.64 4.34
N TYR A 159 -8.10 7.56 3.05
CA TYR A 159 -7.20 7.94 1.99
C TYR A 159 -7.94 8.74 0.90
N GLN A 160 -7.28 9.72 0.33
CA GLN A 160 -7.79 10.59 -0.74
C GLN A 160 -9.20 11.18 -0.43
N ASN A 161 -10.23 10.72 -1.09
CA ASN A 161 -11.57 11.34 -1.12
C ASN A 161 -12.19 11.66 0.26
N ILE A 162 -11.69 11.04 1.32
CA ILE A 162 -12.19 11.21 2.69
C ILE A 162 -11.15 11.76 3.65
N ASN A 163 -9.95 12.04 3.18
CA ASN A 163 -8.84 12.51 3.99
C ASN A 163 -8.14 13.67 3.28
N ASP A 164 -8.27 14.86 3.82
CA ASP A 164 -7.60 16.08 3.36
C ASP A 164 -6.34 16.41 4.16
N LYS A 165 -6.05 15.63 5.22
CA LYS A 165 -4.89 15.83 6.07
C LYS A 165 -3.63 15.32 5.37
N CYS A 166 -2.62 16.18 5.28
CA CYS A 166 -1.34 15.82 4.68
C CYS A 166 -0.19 16.03 5.67
N VAL A 167 0.81 15.17 5.57
CA VAL A 167 2.06 15.27 6.32
C VAL A 167 3.24 15.36 5.35
N PRO A 168 4.35 16.01 5.75
CA PRO A 168 5.57 15.99 4.94
C PRO A 168 6.03 14.55 4.69
N VAL A 169 6.62 14.30 3.54
CA VAL A 169 7.27 13.03 3.25
C VAL A 169 8.28 12.70 4.35
N ALA A 170 8.13 11.52 4.97
CA ALA A 170 8.98 11.11 6.07
C ALA A 170 10.43 10.90 5.62
N LYS A 171 11.37 11.34 6.44
CA LYS A 171 12.78 11.05 6.26
C LYS A 171 13.03 9.60 6.64
N GLN A 172 13.68 8.85 5.76
CA GLN A 172 14.08 7.49 6.08
C GLN A 172 15.10 7.52 7.21
N LEU A 173 14.82 6.79 8.29
CA LEU A 173 15.78 6.58 9.37
C LEU A 173 16.91 5.66 8.86
N ARG A 174 18.11 5.91 9.32
CA ARG A 174 19.29 5.09 9.01
C ARG A 174 19.35 3.90 9.92
#